data_b8ccf66ac3ffddc6902ceaa0849f7bf7
#
_entry.id   b8ccf66ac3ffddc6902ceaa0849f7bf7
#
_cell.length_a   1.000
_cell.length_b   1.000
_cell.length_c   1.000
_cell.angle_alpha   90.00
_cell.angle_beta   90.00
_cell.angle_gamma   90.00
#
_symmetry.space_group_name_H-M   'P 1'
#
loop_
_entity.id
_entity.type
_entity.pdbx_description
1 polymer ?
#
loop_
_entity_poly.entity_id
_entity_poly.type
_entity_poly.pdbx_seq_one_letter_code
_entity_poly.pdbx_strand_id
1 'polypeptide(L)'
;MHIEFEWDPDKATKNTKKHQVSFNEAATVFGDPLSMTFFDPDHSIDENRYITVGLSHLGRLLIVAHTDRNDRIRIISARKATRRERKFYEEQD
;
A
#
# COMPACT_ATOMS: atom_id res chain seq x y z
N MET A 1 -13.81 6.52 -11.71
CA MET A 1 -14.14 6.59 -10.27
C MET A 1 -13.02 7.26 -9.52
N HIS A 2 -13.36 8.17 -8.64
CA HIS A 2 -12.39 8.97 -7.91
C HIS A 2 -12.11 8.33 -6.53
N ILE A 3 -10.85 8.01 -6.26
CA ILE A 3 -10.43 7.46 -4.98
C ILE A 3 -9.68 8.54 -4.22
N GLU A 4 -10.11 8.79 -2.99
CA GLU A 4 -9.44 9.76 -2.14
C GLU A 4 -8.57 9.03 -1.12
N PHE A 5 -7.37 9.59 -0.88
CA PHE A 5 -6.42 9.04 0.07
C PHE A 5 -6.19 10.01 1.21
N GLU A 6 -5.86 9.46 2.36
CA GLU A 6 -5.44 10.26 3.50
C GLU A 6 -4.32 9.56 4.24
N TRP A 7 -3.61 10.28 5.07
CA TRP A 7 -2.56 9.71 5.93
C TRP A 7 -2.12 10.72 6.98
N ASP A 8 -1.41 10.20 7.98
CA ASP A 8 -0.80 11.00 9.01
C ASP A 8 0.55 11.54 8.48
N PRO A 9 0.74 12.88 8.43
CA PRO A 9 1.98 13.46 7.89
C PRO A 9 3.25 12.99 8.60
N ASP A 10 3.20 12.77 9.93
CA ASP A 10 4.36 12.31 10.67
C ASP A 10 4.73 10.89 10.27
N LYS A 11 3.74 10.03 10.08
CA LYS A 11 3.98 8.66 9.62
C LYS A 11 4.53 8.66 8.19
N ALA A 12 4.05 9.55 7.34
CA ALA A 12 4.53 9.66 5.98
C ALA A 12 6.02 10.02 5.96
N THR A 13 6.43 10.98 6.78
CA THR A 13 7.83 11.39 6.88
C THR A 13 8.70 10.25 7.37
N LYS A 14 8.28 9.56 8.43
CA LYS A 14 9.02 8.43 8.99
C LYS A 14 9.13 7.30 7.97
N ASN A 15 8.06 7.04 7.25
CA ASN A 15 8.04 5.98 6.25
C ASN A 15 9.04 6.25 5.12
N THR A 16 9.09 7.50 4.65
CA THR A 16 10.03 7.88 3.59
C THR A 16 11.48 7.70 4.05
N LYS A 17 11.77 8.07 5.30
CA LYS A 17 13.12 7.89 5.84
C LYS A 17 13.48 6.42 5.99
N LYS A 18 12.56 5.59 6.44
CA LYS A 18 12.83 4.19 6.72
C LYS A 18 12.87 3.34 5.45
N HIS A 19 11.96 3.58 4.52
CA HIS A 19 11.75 2.69 3.37
C HIS A 19 12.02 3.34 2.01
N GLN A 20 12.30 4.64 1.97
CA GLN A 20 12.50 5.40 0.73
C GLN A 20 11.29 5.32 -0.20
N VAL A 21 10.10 5.26 0.39
CA VAL A 21 8.83 5.23 -0.34
C VAL A 21 7.92 6.31 0.25
N SER A 22 7.46 7.23 -0.59
CA SER A 22 6.51 8.25 -0.16
C SER A 22 5.08 7.69 -0.19
N PHE A 23 4.19 8.27 0.61
CA PHE A 23 2.80 7.87 0.56
C PHE A 23 2.11 8.33 -0.74
N ASN A 24 2.61 9.40 -1.36
CA ASN A 24 2.12 9.80 -2.68
C ASN A 24 2.41 8.72 -3.72
N GLU A 25 3.60 8.15 -3.68
CA GLU A 25 3.93 7.02 -4.57
C GLU A 25 3.09 5.80 -4.22
N ALA A 26 2.92 5.50 -2.92
CA ALA A 26 2.13 4.37 -2.48
C ALA A 26 0.69 4.43 -3.00
N ALA A 27 0.11 5.63 -3.03
CA ALA A 27 -1.26 5.81 -3.53
C ALA A 27 -1.40 5.38 -4.99
N THR A 28 -0.35 5.52 -5.80
CA THR A 28 -0.41 5.17 -7.22
C THR A 28 -0.53 3.67 -7.45
N VAL A 29 -0.18 2.85 -6.46
CA VAL A 29 -0.29 1.39 -6.57
C VAL A 29 -1.75 0.96 -6.81
N PHE A 30 -2.70 1.70 -6.30
CA PHE A 30 -4.12 1.40 -6.46
C PHE A 30 -4.60 1.58 -7.90
N GLY A 31 -3.80 2.20 -8.76
CA GLY A 31 -4.08 2.32 -10.18
C GLY A 31 -3.52 1.16 -11.02
N ASP A 32 -2.75 0.27 -10.41
CA ASP A 32 -2.21 -0.90 -11.11
C ASP A 32 -3.32 -1.93 -11.29
N PRO A 33 -3.71 -2.26 -12.54
CA PRO A 33 -4.80 -3.22 -12.78
C PRO A 33 -4.48 -4.62 -12.27
N LEU A 34 -3.20 -4.93 -12.01
CA LEU A 34 -2.80 -6.23 -11.49
C LEU A 34 -2.58 -6.21 -9.97
N SER A 35 -2.87 -5.09 -9.32
CA SER A 35 -2.71 -5.01 -7.87
C SER A 35 -3.65 -6.00 -7.17
N MET A 36 -3.19 -6.50 -6.02
CA MET A 36 -3.94 -7.47 -5.22
C MET A 36 -4.07 -6.95 -3.80
N THR A 37 -5.26 -7.07 -3.23
CA THR A 37 -5.52 -6.61 -1.87
C THR A 37 -5.92 -7.79 -1.00
N PHE A 38 -5.28 -7.90 0.16
CA PHE A 38 -5.52 -8.97 1.12
C PHE A 38 -5.92 -8.38 2.47
N PHE A 39 -6.82 -9.06 3.16
CA PHE A 39 -7.16 -8.72 4.54
C PHE A 39 -5.99 -9.11 5.44
N ASP A 40 -5.65 -8.23 6.39
CA ASP A 40 -4.57 -8.48 7.36
C ASP A 40 -5.17 -8.71 8.75
N PRO A 41 -5.49 -9.96 9.12
CA PRO A 41 -6.14 -10.24 10.41
C PRO A 41 -5.25 -9.94 11.61
N ASP A 42 -3.93 -10.04 11.46
CA ASP A 42 -3.00 -9.85 12.57
C ASP A 42 -2.97 -8.40 13.06
N HIS A 43 -3.31 -7.44 12.18
CA HIS A 43 -3.29 -6.02 12.51
C HIS A 43 -4.67 -5.40 12.47
N SER A 44 -5.74 -6.22 12.52
CA SER A 44 -7.12 -5.75 12.42
C SER A 44 -7.84 -5.82 13.77
N ILE A 45 -7.26 -5.21 14.82
CA ILE A 45 -7.83 -5.26 16.17
C ILE A 45 -8.95 -4.24 16.33
N ASP A 46 -8.69 -2.97 16.09
CA ASP A 46 -9.67 -1.89 16.25
C ASP A 46 -10.34 -1.49 14.95
N GLU A 47 -9.68 -1.76 13.82
CA GLU A 47 -10.19 -1.45 12.49
C GLU A 47 -9.65 -2.47 11.51
N ASN A 48 -10.36 -2.68 10.42
CA ASN A 48 -9.93 -3.64 9.41
C ASN A 48 -8.76 -3.07 8.62
N ARG A 49 -7.66 -3.80 8.59
CA ARG A 49 -6.47 -3.45 7.83
C ARG A 49 -6.29 -4.38 6.65
N TYR A 50 -5.74 -3.81 5.59
CA TYR A 50 -5.53 -4.51 4.33
C TYR A 50 -4.11 -4.27 3.84
N ILE A 51 -3.63 -5.19 3.02
CA ILE A 51 -2.34 -5.09 2.35
C ILE A 51 -2.59 -5.11 0.86
N THR A 52 -2.12 -4.09 0.14
CA THR A 52 -2.20 -4.07 -1.33
C THR A 52 -0.79 -4.20 -1.90
N VAL A 53 -0.64 -5.10 -2.85
CA VAL A 53 0.61 -5.36 -3.56
C VAL A 53 0.42 -4.91 -5.00
N GLY A 54 1.29 -4.03 -5.49
CA GLY A 54 1.17 -3.57 -6.87
C GLY A 54 2.32 -2.66 -7.28
N LEU A 55 2.35 -2.33 -8.57
CA LEU A 55 3.36 -1.44 -9.14
C LEU A 55 2.97 0.02 -8.95
N SER A 56 3.92 0.82 -8.50
CA SER A 56 3.73 2.26 -8.42
C SER A 56 3.97 2.90 -9.80
N HIS A 57 3.63 4.19 -9.92
CA HIS A 57 3.87 4.94 -11.15
C HIS A 57 5.36 5.06 -11.49
N LEU A 58 6.25 4.78 -10.54
CA LEU A 58 7.68 4.76 -10.77
C LEU A 58 8.19 3.36 -11.15
N GLY A 59 7.28 2.41 -11.33
CA GLY A 59 7.65 1.04 -11.71
C GLY A 59 8.22 0.21 -10.57
N ARG A 60 7.98 0.62 -9.33
CA ARG A 60 8.47 -0.13 -8.16
C ARG A 60 7.33 -0.96 -7.59
N LEU A 61 7.62 -2.21 -7.28
CA LEU A 61 6.62 -3.07 -6.64
C LEU A 61 6.59 -2.78 -5.15
N LEU A 62 5.44 -2.36 -4.67
CA LEU A 62 5.27 -1.91 -3.28
C LEU A 62 4.26 -2.76 -2.52
N ILE A 63 4.48 -2.82 -1.20
CA ILE A 63 3.54 -3.41 -0.26
C ILE A 63 2.97 -2.24 0.55
N VAL A 64 1.67 -2.00 0.43
CA VAL A 64 1.01 -0.86 1.06
C VAL A 64 0.01 -1.35 2.09
N ALA A 65 0.20 -0.97 3.35
CA ALA A 65 -0.76 -1.25 4.41
C ALA A 65 -1.73 -0.07 4.51
N HIS A 66 -3.01 -0.38 4.56
CA HIS A 66 -4.03 0.67 4.59
C HIS A 66 -5.29 0.19 5.27
N THR A 67 -6.19 1.14 5.54
CA THR A 67 -7.52 0.85 6.05
C THR A 67 -8.51 1.77 5.34
N ASP A 68 -9.80 1.39 5.35
CA ASP A 68 -10.85 2.24 4.80
C ASP A 68 -11.42 3.10 5.91
N ARG A 69 -11.59 4.39 5.62
CA ARG A 69 -12.14 5.33 6.61
C ARG A 69 -12.97 6.39 5.89
N ASN A 70 -14.29 6.39 6.13
CA ASN A 70 -15.21 7.39 5.57
C ASN A 70 -15.05 7.56 4.04
N ASP A 71 -15.07 6.44 3.31
CA ASP A 71 -14.95 6.41 1.85
C ASP A 71 -13.56 6.84 1.34
N ARG A 72 -12.59 6.92 2.25
CA ARG A 72 -11.21 7.20 1.89
C ARG A 72 -10.33 6.02 2.22
N ILE A 73 -9.24 5.89 1.48
CA ILE A 73 -8.20 4.91 1.81
C ILE A 73 -7.17 5.61 2.65
N ARG A 74 -7.00 5.16 3.88
CA ARG A 74 -5.98 5.69 4.79
C ARG A 74 -4.73 4.84 4.70
N ILE A 75 -3.65 5.43 4.16
CA ILE A 75 -2.37 4.74 4.03
C ILE A 75 -1.66 4.75 5.39
N ILE A 76 -1.18 3.58 5.80
CA ILE A 76 -0.53 3.40 7.11
C ILE A 76 0.97 3.24 6.94
N SER A 77 1.40 2.43 5.96
CA SER A 77 2.81 2.22 5.67
C SER A 77 2.98 1.75 4.23
N ALA A 78 4.20 1.90 3.72
CA ALA A 78 4.53 1.44 2.37
C ALA A 78 6.01 1.08 2.32
N ARG A 79 6.31 -0.03 1.69
CA ARG A 79 7.70 -0.48 1.53
C ARG A 79 7.86 -1.20 0.20
N LYS A 80 9.09 -1.39 -0.21
CA LYS A 80 9.37 -2.17 -1.41
C LYS A 80 9.12 -3.65 -1.14
N ALA A 81 8.65 -4.36 -2.14
CA ALA A 81 8.41 -5.79 -2.04
C ALA A 81 9.73 -6.55 -1.90
N THR A 82 9.69 -7.66 -1.16
CA THR A 82 10.81 -8.60 -1.12
C THR A 82 10.83 -9.41 -2.41
N ARG A 83 11.92 -10.16 -2.63
CA ARG A 83 12.00 -11.04 -3.80
C ARG A 83 10.86 -12.06 -3.82
N ARG A 84 10.53 -12.63 -2.67
CA ARG A 84 9.44 -13.60 -2.56
C ARG A 84 8.09 -12.97 -2.93
N GLU A 85 7.85 -11.75 -2.42
CA GLU A 85 6.60 -11.04 -2.70
C GLU A 85 6.51 -10.67 -4.17
N ARG A 86 7.63 -10.27 -4.79
CA ARG A 86 7.68 -9.97 -6.22
C ARG A 86 7.34 -11.22 -7.04
N LYS A 87 7.89 -12.35 -6.67
CA LYS A 87 7.63 -13.61 -7.36
C LYS A 87 6.14 -13.95 -7.30
N PHE A 88 5.54 -13.79 -6.12
CA PHE A 88 4.13 -14.05 -5.93
C PHE A 88 3.28 -13.15 -6.85
N TYR A 89 3.60 -11.87 -6.90
CA TYR A 89 2.88 -10.92 -7.77
C TYR A 89 3.03 -11.29 -9.25
N GLU A 90 4.23 -11.65 -9.68
CA GLU A 90 4.50 -11.95 -11.08
C GLU A 90 3.87 -13.25 -11.55
N GLU A 91 3.53 -14.14 -10.64
CA GLU A 91 2.89 -15.41 -10.96
C GLU A 91 1.37 -15.34 -11.02
N GLN A 92 0.79 -14.16 -10.88
CA GLN A 92 -0.67 -13.96 -10.89
C GLN A 92 -1.20 -13.68 -12.30
N ASP A 93 -1.00 -14.58 -13.18
CA ASP A 93 -1.53 -14.42 -14.55
C ASP A 93 -2.88 -15.08 -14.71
#